data_f749afe92aae18cc8929e42d4d3ea16c
#
_entry.id   f749afe92aae18cc8929e42d4d3ea16c
#
_cell.length_a   1.000
_cell.length_b   1.000
_cell.length_c   1.000
_cell.angle_alpha   90.00
_cell.angle_beta   90.00
_cell.angle_gamma   90.00
#
_symmetry.space_group_name_H-M   'P 1'
#
loop_
_entity.id
_entity.type
_entity.pdbx_description
1 polymer ?
#
loop_
_entity_poly.entity_id
_entity_poly.type
_entity_poly.pdbx_seq_one_letter_code
_entity_poly.pdbx_strand_id
1 'polypeptide(L)'
;MAFGTLFTRENNCRSTAIKAVAKANDIELNIVEAEKGNATAEHLKANGLGKIPAFVGEDGFALSECIAIAIYITSQNEKTTLLGKTKQDYASILKWMSFFNSEVLPNLIAWFSPLKGDSPYNKKTVDEAIKATEKNFAVVEEYLLHNTFLVSERITLADLFAAAIATRGFQYFFDKHWRAEHPAVTRWFDTVRSQPIFSEVAEKVELLETVTLTNPPKKADQPKKEAKKEAKKEPRRRPLPLPLPLRPAEAPAADEPAAP
;
A
#
# COMPACT_ATOMS: atom_id res chain seq x y z
N MET A 1 0.84 28.26 1.27
CA MET A 1 0.66 27.37 2.45
C MET A 1 0.43 25.96 1.92
N ALA A 2 1.01 24.95 2.56
CA ALA A 2 0.86 23.57 2.11
C ALA A 2 -0.60 23.13 2.18
N PHE A 3 -1.06 22.38 1.19
CA PHE A 3 -2.43 21.84 1.12
C PHE A 3 -2.76 20.89 2.29
N GLY A 4 -1.74 20.27 2.86
CA GLY A 4 -1.84 19.40 4.01
C GLY A 4 -0.54 18.66 4.30
N THR A 5 -0.58 17.80 5.31
CA THR A 5 0.55 17.00 5.79
C THR A 5 0.38 15.54 5.36
N LEU A 6 1.40 14.97 4.72
CA LEU A 6 1.48 13.56 4.36
C LEU A 6 2.50 12.87 5.28
N PHE A 7 2.01 12.01 6.16
CA PHE A 7 2.85 11.12 6.99
C PHE A 7 3.28 9.92 6.17
N THR A 8 4.58 9.79 5.91
CA THR A 8 5.13 8.73 5.08
C THR A 8 6.58 8.45 5.45
N ARG A 9 7.30 7.71 4.62
CA ARG A 9 8.74 7.52 4.65
C ARG A 9 9.34 7.80 3.30
N GLU A 10 10.61 8.11 3.29
CA GLU A 10 11.38 8.11 2.06
C GLU A 10 11.22 6.76 1.34
N ASN A 11 11.10 6.81 0.02
CA ASN A 11 10.97 5.63 -0.85
C ASN A 11 9.81 4.67 -0.52
N ASN A 12 8.75 5.17 0.12
CA ASN A 12 7.55 4.39 0.34
C ASN A 12 6.75 4.26 -0.96
N CYS A 13 6.72 3.04 -1.54
CA CYS A 13 6.05 2.78 -2.82
C CYS A 13 4.54 3.11 -2.80
N ARG A 14 3.86 3.03 -1.65
CA ARG A 14 2.45 3.44 -1.52
C ARG A 14 2.25 4.96 -1.56
N SER A 15 3.29 5.73 -1.30
CA SER A 15 3.22 7.20 -1.28
C SER A 15 3.76 7.84 -2.56
N THR A 16 4.48 7.09 -3.39
CA THR A 16 5.11 7.62 -4.60
C THR A 16 4.07 8.22 -5.55
N ALA A 17 2.97 7.50 -5.82
CA ALA A 17 1.90 8.02 -6.67
C ALA A 17 1.23 9.27 -6.08
N ILE A 18 1.04 9.33 -4.75
CA ILE A 18 0.48 10.50 -4.05
C ILE A 18 1.40 11.72 -4.27
N LYS A 19 2.69 11.56 -4.05
CA LYS A 19 3.68 12.61 -4.28
C LYS A 19 3.73 13.05 -5.75
N ALA A 20 3.63 12.09 -6.68
CA ALA A 20 3.65 12.35 -8.12
C ALA A 20 2.46 13.21 -8.54
N VAL A 21 1.24 12.85 -8.15
CA VAL A 21 0.05 13.60 -8.51
C VAL A 21 -0.06 14.95 -7.79
N ALA A 22 0.43 15.03 -6.54
CA ALA A 22 0.50 16.31 -5.83
C ALA A 22 1.40 17.29 -6.59
N LYS A 23 2.61 16.86 -6.96
CA LYS A 23 3.55 17.68 -7.75
C LYS A 23 2.98 18.07 -9.10
N ALA A 24 2.35 17.15 -9.83
CA ALA A 24 1.76 17.40 -11.14
C ALA A 24 0.56 18.37 -11.11
N ASN A 25 -0.08 18.51 -9.97
CA ASN A 25 -1.19 19.43 -9.73
C ASN A 25 -0.77 20.73 -9.00
N ASP A 26 0.55 20.98 -8.87
CA ASP A 26 1.09 22.11 -8.11
C ASP A 26 0.58 22.17 -6.66
N ILE A 27 0.30 21.00 -6.07
CA ILE A 27 -0.14 20.85 -4.68
C ILE A 27 1.09 20.65 -3.80
N GLU A 28 1.33 21.63 -2.94
CA GLU A 28 2.39 21.54 -1.95
C GLU A 28 1.93 20.67 -0.77
N LEU A 29 2.68 19.61 -0.47
CA LEU A 29 2.48 18.75 0.69
C LEU A 29 3.62 18.92 1.69
N ASN A 30 3.29 19.12 2.96
CA ASN A 30 4.24 18.97 4.04
C ASN A 30 4.52 17.47 4.27
N ILE A 31 5.73 17.00 4.01
CA ILE A 31 6.11 15.61 4.19
C ILE A 31 6.68 15.41 5.59
N VAL A 32 6.01 14.60 6.40
CA VAL A 32 6.47 14.21 7.74
C VAL A 32 6.90 12.75 7.73
N GLU A 33 8.17 12.51 8.05
CA GLU A 33 8.68 11.15 8.16
C GLU A 33 8.13 10.48 9.42
N ALA A 34 7.45 9.34 9.22
CA ALA A 34 6.81 8.59 10.29
C ALA A 34 7.67 7.39 10.70
N GLU A 35 8.08 7.37 11.93
CA GLU A 35 8.82 6.24 12.51
C GLU A 35 7.90 5.07 12.89
N LYS A 36 8.37 3.85 12.66
CA LYS A 36 7.62 2.65 13.02
C LYS A 36 7.50 2.54 14.55
N GLY A 37 6.26 2.53 15.03
CA GLY A 37 5.98 2.41 16.46
C GLY A 37 6.04 3.72 17.24
N ASN A 38 6.27 4.85 16.58
CA ASN A 38 6.32 6.19 17.19
C ASN A 38 5.43 7.17 16.42
N ALA A 39 4.14 6.84 16.31
CA ALA A 39 3.18 7.73 15.64
C ALA A 39 2.81 8.90 16.55
N THR A 40 2.88 10.12 15.99
CA THR A 40 2.43 11.35 16.70
C THR A 40 0.91 11.37 16.87
N ALA A 41 0.41 12.22 17.76
CA ALA A 41 -1.04 12.39 17.96
C ALA A 41 -1.76 12.83 16.67
N GLU A 42 -1.12 13.68 15.87
CA GLU A 42 -1.64 14.13 14.58
C GLU A 42 -1.67 12.97 13.55
N HIS A 43 -0.60 12.17 13.48
CA HIS A 43 -0.58 10.97 12.65
C HIS A 43 -1.68 9.98 13.06
N LEU A 44 -1.86 9.75 14.36
CA LEU A 44 -2.93 8.88 14.89
C LEU A 44 -4.34 9.42 14.63
N LYS A 45 -4.51 10.74 14.54
CA LYS A 45 -5.77 11.36 14.09
C LYS A 45 -6.10 10.97 12.66
N ALA A 46 -5.10 10.94 11.77
CA ALA A 46 -5.30 10.54 10.37
C ALA A 46 -5.43 9.02 10.21
N ASN A 47 -4.67 8.25 10.97
CA ASN A 47 -4.71 6.79 10.93
C ASN A 47 -4.53 6.21 12.34
N GLY A 48 -5.63 5.81 12.97
CA GLY A 48 -5.62 5.23 14.32
C GLY A 48 -4.76 3.97 14.50
N LEU A 49 -4.33 3.33 13.39
CA LEU A 49 -3.38 2.22 13.40
C LEU A 49 -1.91 2.67 13.33
N GLY A 50 -1.64 3.98 13.22
CA GLY A 50 -0.29 4.51 13.05
C GLY A 50 0.42 4.00 11.78
N LYS A 51 -0.34 3.59 10.76
CA LYS A 51 0.21 3.14 9.47
C LYS A 51 0.38 4.30 8.50
N ILE A 52 1.28 4.12 7.54
CA ILE A 52 1.58 5.06 6.47
C ILE A 52 1.22 4.47 5.09
N PRO A 53 0.84 5.34 4.12
CA PRO A 53 0.67 6.78 4.25
C PRO A 53 -0.60 7.15 5.03
N ALA A 54 -0.58 8.36 5.62
CA ALA A 54 -1.73 9.02 6.22
C ALA A 54 -1.67 10.51 5.88
N PHE A 55 -2.82 11.18 5.76
CA PHE A 55 -2.93 12.56 5.32
C PHE A 55 -3.82 13.36 6.26
N VAL A 56 -3.42 14.61 6.53
CA VAL A 56 -4.24 15.62 7.20
C VAL A 56 -4.21 16.90 6.37
N GLY A 57 -5.36 17.34 5.89
CA GLY A 57 -5.53 18.61 5.19
C GLY A 57 -5.37 19.81 6.11
N GLU A 58 -5.09 20.99 5.54
CA GLU A 58 -5.00 22.26 6.27
C GLU A 58 -6.34 22.59 6.97
N ASP A 59 -7.47 22.18 6.37
CA ASP A 59 -8.82 22.29 6.92
C ASP A 59 -9.12 21.28 8.05
N GLY A 60 -8.16 20.41 8.38
CA GLY A 60 -8.28 19.35 9.37
C GLY A 60 -8.95 18.06 8.85
N PHE A 61 -9.29 17.97 7.55
CA PHE A 61 -9.75 16.74 6.94
C PHE A 61 -8.66 15.67 7.04
N ALA A 62 -8.99 14.53 7.65
CA ALA A 62 -8.05 13.44 7.88
C ALA A 62 -8.41 12.23 7.02
N LEU A 63 -7.41 11.63 6.37
CA LEU A 63 -7.60 10.50 5.45
C LEU A 63 -6.48 9.48 5.59
N SER A 64 -6.86 8.22 5.71
CA SER A 64 -5.95 7.08 5.61
C SER A 64 -6.23 6.28 4.33
N GLU A 65 -5.45 5.20 4.11
CA GLU A 65 -5.45 4.36 2.94
C GLU A 65 -4.86 5.03 1.68
N CYS A 66 -3.76 4.46 1.20
CA CYS A 66 -2.97 5.03 0.10
C CYS A 66 -3.77 5.28 -1.18
N ILE A 67 -4.74 4.41 -1.50
CA ILE A 67 -5.60 4.54 -2.69
C ILE A 67 -6.54 5.74 -2.51
N ALA A 68 -7.18 5.87 -1.35
CA ALA A 68 -8.08 6.97 -1.07
C ALA A 68 -7.35 8.32 -1.11
N ILE A 69 -6.17 8.41 -0.48
CA ILE A 69 -5.34 9.61 -0.48
C ILE A 69 -4.91 9.97 -1.93
N ALA A 70 -4.45 8.99 -2.71
CA ALA A 70 -4.04 9.21 -4.09
C ALA A 70 -5.18 9.75 -4.96
N ILE A 71 -6.38 9.19 -4.83
CA ILE A 71 -7.58 9.66 -5.53
C ILE A 71 -7.95 11.07 -5.08
N TYR A 72 -7.98 11.32 -3.77
CA TYR A 72 -8.33 12.64 -3.21
C TYR A 72 -7.41 13.74 -3.73
N ILE A 73 -6.08 13.53 -3.69
CA ILE A 73 -5.11 14.50 -4.21
C ILE A 73 -5.23 14.66 -5.74
N THR A 74 -5.45 13.56 -6.47
CA THR A 74 -5.63 13.61 -7.93
C THR A 74 -6.88 14.38 -8.31
N SER A 75 -7.98 14.23 -7.58
CA SER A 75 -9.27 14.88 -7.85
C SER A 75 -9.29 16.38 -7.55
N GLN A 76 -8.26 16.94 -6.89
CA GLN A 76 -8.15 18.39 -6.71
C GLN A 76 -7.99 19.13 -8.05
N ASN A 77 -7.53 18.46 -9.09
CA ASN A 77 -7.53 18.98 -10.45
C ASN A 77 -8.76 18.45 -11.20
N GLU A 78 -9.80 19.24 -11.32
CA GLU A 78 -11.04 18.87 -12.06
C GLU A 78 -10.81 18.52 -13.54
N LYS A 79 -9.71 19.00 -14.13
CA LYS A 79 -9.34 18.73 -15.53
C LYS A 79 -8.43 17.51 -15.68
N THR A 80 -8.16 16.79 -14.58
CA THR A 80 -7.27 15.63 -14.64
C THR A 80 -7.77 14.56 -15.59
N THR A 81 -6.85 13.96 -16.33
CA THR A 81 -7.12 12.75 -17.13
C THR A 81 -6.67 11.47 -16.42
N LEU A 82 -6.01 11.62 -15.26
CA LEU A 82 -5.44 10.50 -14.50
C LEU A 82 -6.50 9.59 -13.86
N LEU A 83 -7.73 10.08 -13.70
CA LEU A 83 -8.86 9.30 -13.17
C LEU A 83 -9.77 8.70 -14.28
N GLY A 84 -9.30 8.72 -15.54
CA GLY A 84 -10.07 8.24 -16.68
C GLY A 84 -11.12 9.25 -17.14
N LYS A 85 -11.90 8.85 -18.17
CA LYS A 85 -12.97 9.69 -18.75
C LYS A 85 -14.36 9.14 -18.50
N THR A 86 -14.45 7.84 -18.19
CA THR A 86 -15.71 7.12 -18.01
C THR A 86 -15.77 6.47 -16.64
N LYS A 87 -16.97 6.06 -16.21
CA LYS A 87 -17.15 5.28 -14.98
C LYS A 87 -16.43 3.92 -15.05
N GLN A 88 -16.35 3.35 -16.26
CA GLN A 88 -15.62 2.10 -16.51
C GLN A 88 -14.12 2.28 -16.36
N ASP A 89 -13.56 3.40 -16.87
CA ASP A 89 -12.13 3.72 -16.66
C ASP A 89 -11.84 3.88 -15.17
N TYR A 90 -12.66 4.65 -14.45
CA TYR A 90 -12.49 4.86 -13.02
C TYR A 90 -12.55 3.54 -12.25
N ALA A 91 -13.53 2.68 -12.53
CA ALA A 91 -13.62 1.37 -11.91
C ALA A 91 -12.40 0.48 -12.22
N SER A 92 -11.88 0.56 -13.46
CA SER A 92 -10.68 -0.16 -13.88
C SER A 92 -9.42 0.36 -13.21
N ILE A 93 -9.32 1.68 -12.98
CA ILE A 93 -8.23 2.28 -12.19
C ILE A 93 -8.24 1.72 -10.76
N LEU A 94 -9.40 1.73 -10.10
CA LEU A 94 -9.56 1.16 -8.76
C LEU A 94 -9.21 -0.33 -8.70
N LYS A 95 -9.65 -1.10 -9.72
CA LYS A 95 -9.33 -2.53 -9.84
C LYS A 95 -7.81 -2.74 -9.83
N TRP A 96 -7.06 -2.04 -10.68
CA TRP A 96 -5.62 -2.22 -10.78
C TRP A 96 -4.87 -1.71 -9.55
N MET A 97 -5.27 -0.56 -9.00
CA MET A 97 -4.68 -0.06 -7.75
C MET A 97 -4.90 -1.04 -6.59
N SER A 98 -6.11 -1.60 -6.46
CA SER A 98 -6.43 -2.61 -5.46
C SER A 98 -5.60 -3.88 -5.68
N PHE A 99 -5.54 -4.40 -6.91
CA PHE A 99 -4.76 -5.59 -7.26
C PHE A 99 -3.28 -5.43 -6.88
N PHE A 100 -2.65 -4.32 -7.26
CA PHE A 100 -1.26 -4.08 -6.91
C PHE A 100 -1.04 -3.90 -5.41
N ASN A 101 -1.97 -3.26 -4.69
CA ASN A 101 -1.84 -3.03 -3.26
C ASN A 101 -2.09 -4.29 -2.41
N SER A 102 -3.03 -5.16 -2.79
CA SER A 102 -3.47 -6.31 -1.98
C SER A 102 -2.89 -7.65 -2.45
N GLU A 103 -2.58 -7.79 -3.74
CA GLU A 103 -2.04 -9.06 -4.27
C GLU A 103 -0.52 -8.96 -4.57
N VAL A 104 -0.09 -7.90 -5.28
CA VAL A 104 1.32 -7.81 -5.71
C VAL A 104 2.24 -7.43 -4.56
N LEU A 105 1.96 -6.32 -3.87
CA LEU A 105 2.86 -5.77 -2.86
C LEU A 105 3.08 -6.69 -1.66
N PRO A 106 2.07 -7.36 -1.07
CA PRO A 106 2.30 -8.28 0.05
C PRO A 106 3.22 -9.44 -0.32
N ASN A 107 3.08 -9.99 -1.54
CA ASN A 107 3.92 -11.07 -2.02
C ASN A 107 5.36 -10.58 -2.28
N LEU A 108 5.55 -9.42 -2.89
CA LEU A 108 6.88 -8.81 -3.01
C LEU A 108 7.53 -8.59 -1.64
N ILE A 109 6.78 -8.05 -0.66
CA ILE A 109 7.28 -7.85 0.70
C ILE A 109 7.67 -9.19 1.35
N ALA A 110 6.83 -10.21 1.23
CA ALA A 110 7.10 -11.53 1.78
C ALA A 110 8.32 -12.20 1.11
N TRP A 111 8.66 -11.81 -0.10
CA TRP A 111 9.86 -12.26 -0.81
C TRP A 111 11.10 -11.49 -0.35
N PHE A 112 11.12 -10.14 -0.45
CA PHE A 112 12.35 -9.38 -0.21
C PHE A 112 12.68 -9.15 1.27
N SER A 113 11.69 -8.95 2.15
CA SER A 113 11.93 -8.62 3.56
C SER A 113 12.75 -9.66 4.31
N PRO A 114 12.46 -10.98 4.19
CA PRO A 114 13.28 -12.00 4.85
C PRO A 114 14.70 -12.07 4.31
N LEU A 115 14.87 -11.83 2.99
CA LEU A 115 16.18 -11.88 2.34
C LEU A 115 17.04 -10.66 2.69
N LYS A 116 16.42 -9.51 2.97
CA LYS A 116 17.10 -8.32 3.50
C LYS A 116 17.40 -8.40 4.99
N GLY A 117 16.76 -9.31 5.72
CA GLY A 117 16.86 -9.37 7.17
C GLY A 117 15.84 -8.51 7.94
N ASP A 118 14.90 -7.87 7.23
CA ASP A 118 13.86 -7.02 7.84
C ASP A 118 12.79 -7.86 8.56
N SER A 119 12.71 -9.17 8.26
CA SER A 119 11.81 -10.13 8.91
C SER A 119 12.46 -11.52 9.00
N PRO A 120 11.96 -12.43 9.90
CA PRO A 120 12.48 -13.78 10.02
C PRO A 120 12.36 -14.54 8.69
N TYR A 121 13.45 -15.20 8.29
CA TYR A 121 13.46 -16.02 7.08
C TYR A 121 12.76 -17.37 7.30
N ASN A 122 11.84 -17.71 6.41
CA ASN A 122 11.24 -19.03 6.27
C ASN A 122 11.21 -19.41 4.81
N LYS A 123 11.94 -20.48 4.43
CA LYS A 123 12.05 -20.90 3.04
C LYS A 123 10.69 -21.15 2.37
N LYS A 124 9.79 -21.85 3.06
CA LYS A 124 8.46 -22.18 2.51
C LYS A 124 7.66 -20.91 2.20
N THR A 125 7.64 -19.96 3.12
CA THR A 125 6.93 -18.67 2.92
C THR A 125 7.53 -17.86 1.77
N VAL A 126 8.86 -17.85 1.65
CA VAL A 126 9.54 -17.16 0.53
C VAL A 126 9.23 -17.86 -0.79
N ASP A 127 9.31 -19.20 -0.87
CA ASP A 127 9.00 -19.97 -2.09
C ASP A 127 7.52 -19.75 -2.52
N GLU A 128 6.58 -19.67 -1.57
CA GLU A 128 5.18 -19.36 -1.83
C GLU A 128 5.00 -17.93 -2.34
N ALA A 129 5.72 -16.97 -1.77
CA ALA A 129 5.68 -15.57 -2.19
C ALA A 129 6.26 -15.38 -3.62
N ILE A 130 7.34 -16.09 -3.97
CA ILE A 130 7.89 -16.11 -5.33
C ILE A 130 6.82 -16.58 -6.32
N LYS A 131 6.24 -17.76 -6.08
CA LYS A 131 5.20 -18.32 -6.96
C LYS A 131 3.98 -17.42 -7.11
N ALA A 132 3.55 -16.78 -6.03
CA ALA A 132 2.43 -15.84 -6.06
C ALA A 132 2.79 -14.57 -6.84
N THR A 133 4.01 -14.04 -6.69
CA THR A 133 4.50 -12.89 -7.44
C THR A 133 4.56 -13.20 -8.94
N GLU A 134 5.12 -14.35 -9.34
CA GLU A 134 5.17 -14.79 -10.74
C GLU A 134 3.75 -14.90 -11.33
N LYS A 135 2.82 -15.52 -10.60
CA LYS A 135 1.42 -15.62 -11.02
C LYS A 135 0.78 -14.24 -11.20
N ASN A 136 1.03 -13.31 -10.29
CA ASN A 136 0.50 -11.95 -10.38
C ASN A 136 1.04 -11.22 -11.60
N PHE A 137 2.35 -11.30 -11.85
CA PHE A 137 2.95 -10.64 -13.00
C PHE A 137 2.62 -11.33 -14.34
N ALA A 138 2.34 -12.63 -14.35
CA ALA A 138 1.80 -13.29 -15.54
C ALA A 138 0.44 -12.72 -15.97
N VAL A 139 -0.44 -12.38 -15.01
CA VAL A 139 -1.72 -11.69 -15.30
C VAL A 139 -1.48 -10.30 -15.88
N VAL A 140 -0.49 -9.57 -15.35
CA VAL A 140 -0.15 -8.22 -15.83
C VAL A 140 0.49 -8.29 -17.20
N GLU A 141 1.40 -9.24 -17.44
CA GLU A 141 2.06 -9.47 -18.74
C GLU A 141 1.02 -9.76 -19.83
N GLU A 142 0.15 -10.74 -19.60
CA GLU A 142 -0.91 -11.10 -20.56
C GLU A 142 -1.79 -9.90 -20.91
N TYR A 143 -2.16 -9.10 -19.93
CA TYR A 143 -2.96 -7.89 -20.17
C TYR A 143 -2.19 -6.85 -21.00
N LEU A 144 -0.91 -6.61 -20.67
CA LEU A 144 -0.08 -5.61 -21.32
C LEU A 144 0.44 -6.03 -22.70
N LEU A 145 0.33 -7.31 -23.08
CA LEU A 145 0.56 -7.72 -24.48
C LEU A 145 -0.37 -7.00 -25.44
N HIS A 146 -1.60 -6.70 -25.02
CA HIS A 146 -2.65 -6.09 -25.83
C HIS A 146 -2.93 -4.64 -25.49
N ASN A 147 -2.29 -4.10 -24.44
CA ASN A 147 -2.54 -2.75 -23.94
C ASN A 147 -1.24 -2.01 -23.67
N THR A 148 -1.20 -0.72 -23.98
CA THR A 148 -0.03 0.12 -23.68
C THR A 148 0.04 0.45 -22.19
N PHE A 149 -1.11 0.77 -21.59
CA PHE A 149 -1.28 1.13 -20.18
C PHE A 149 -2.33 0.24 -19.51
N LEU A 150 -2.40 0.31 -18.18
CA LEU A 150 -3.35 -0.48 -17.39
C LEU A 150 -4.80 -0.08 -17.60
N VAL A 151 -5.05 1.19 -17.98
CA VAL A 151 -6.39 1.68 -18.29
C VAL A 151 -6.30 2.67 -19.45
N SER A 152 -7.11 2.47 -20.48
CA SER A 152 -7.16 3.32 -21.67
C SER A 152 -5.82 3.45 -22.43
N GLU A 153 -5.74 4.41 -23.34
CA GLU A 153 -4.57 4.67 -24.21
C GLU A 153 -3.60 5.71 -23.62
N ARG A 154 -3.77 6.06 -22.35
CA ARG A 154 -2.96 7.08 -21.66
C ARG A 154 -2.58 6.61 -20.28
N ILE A 155 -1.47 7.18 -19.76
CA ILE A 155 -1.09 7.00 -18.37
C ILE A 155 -2.23 7.47 -17.44
N THR A 156 -2.54 6.67 -16.45
CA THR A 156 -3.54 6.95 -15.43
C THR A 156 -2.92 6.82 -14.02
N LEU A 157 -3.69 7.16 -13.00
CA LEU A 157 -3.28 6.95 -11.62
C LEU A 157 -2.96 5.46 -11.32
N ALA A 158 -3.63 4.53 -12.03
CA ALA A 158 -3.34 3.11 -11.92
C ALA A 158 -1.90 2.78 -12.30
N ASP A 159 -1.41 3.36 -13.41
CA ASP A 159 -0.03 3.12 -13.89
C ASP A 159 1.01 3.69 -12.92
N LEU A 160 0.80 4.91 -12.42
CA LEU A 160 1.69 5.54 -11.44
C LEU A 160 1.77 4.74 -10.15
N PHE A 161 0.62 4.26 -9.65
CA PHE A 161 0.54 3.49 -8.41
C PHE A 161 1.14 2.09 -8.58
N ALA A 162 0.81 1.42 -9.66
CA ALA A 162 1.31 0.09 -9.97
C ALA A 162 2.83 0.09 -10.22
N ALA A 163 3.34 1.05 -10.99
CA ALA A 163 4.78 1.18 -11.24
C ALA A 163 5.57 1.47 -9.96
N ALA A 164 5.02 2.29 -9.06
CA ALA A 164 5.63 2.54 -7.76
C ALA A 164 5.77 1.26 -6.92
N ILE A 165 4.80 0.36 -6.98
CA ILE A 165 4.85 -0.96 -6.32
C ILE A 165 5.80 -1.90 -7.06
N ALA A 166 5.71 -1.97 -8.40
CA ALA A 166 6.55 -2.82 -9.23
C ALA A 166 8.05 -2.46 -9.10
N THR A 167 8.37 -1.21 -8.78
CA THR A 167 9.73 -0.75 -8.49
C THR A 167 10.47 -1.70 -7.55
N ARG A 168 9.80 -2.30 -6.56
CA ARG A 168 10.41 -3.26 -5.62
C ARG A 168 10.82 -4.58 -6.30
N GLY A 169 10.04 -5.03 -7.27
CA GLY A 169 10.41 -6.18 -8.10
C GLY A 169 11.65 -5.90 -8.95
N PHE A 170 11.66 -4.78 -9.67
CA PHE A 170 12.78 -4.36 -10.51
C PHE A 170 14.05 -4.03 -9.71
N GLN A 171 13.91 -3.57 -8.48
CA GLN A 171 15.03 -3.28 -7.60
C GLN A 171 15.73 -4.54 -7.07
N TYR A 172 15.01 -5.64 -6.87
CA TYR A 172 15.53 -6.80 -6.14
C TYR A 172 15.56 -8.10 -6.93
N PHE A 173 14.65 -8.31 -7.91
CA PHE A 173 14.41 -9.65 -8.47
C PHE A 173 14.27 -9.70 -9.98
N PHE A 174 13.70 -8.67 -10.61
CA PHE A 174 13.40 -8.70 -12.05
C PHE A 174 14.65 -8.36 -12.85
N ASP A 175 15.54 -9.35 -12.93
CA ASP A 175 16.79 -9.26 -13.67
C ASP A 175 16.59 -9.35 -15.19
N LYS A 176 17.67 -9.37 -15.93
CA LYS A 176 17.65 -9.43 -17.40
C LYS A 176 16.89 -10.64 -17.93
N HIS A 177 17.02 -11.79 -17.28
CA HIS A 177 16.33 -13.02 -17.70
C HIS A 177 14.83 -12.89 -17.48
N TRP A 178 14.42 -12.50 -16.28
CA TRP A 178 13.01 -12.26 -15.97
C TRP A 178 12.37 -11.23 -16.91
N ARG A 179 13.07 -10.13 -17.21
CA ARG A 179 12.58 -9.11 -18.14
C ARG A 179 12.44 -9.60 -19.58
N ALA A 180 13.29 -10.54 -20.00
CA ALA A 180 13.16 -11.16 -21.32
C ALA A 180 11.92 -12.05 -21.42
N GLU A 181 11.49 -12.67 -20.32
CA GLU A 181 10.27 -13.48 -20.23
C GLU A 181 9.01 -12.63 -20.04
N HIS A 182 9.17 -11.36 -19.58
CA HIS A 182 8.07 -10.41 -19.33
C HIS A 182 8.27 -9.09 -20.10
N PRO A 183 8.31 -9.12 -21.44
CA PRO A 183 8.64 -7.94 -22.24
C PRO A 183 7.58 -6.86 -22.19
N ALA A 184 6.28 -7.19 -22.04
CA ALA A 184 5.22 -6.20 -21.98
C ALA A 184 5.20 -5.45 -20.64
N VAL A 185 5.40 -6.13 -19.52
CA VAL A 185 5.59 -5.51 -18.19
C VAL A 185 6.85 -4.63 -18.20
N THR A 186 7.94 -5.10 -18.78
CA THR A 186 9.20 -4.34 -18.86
C THR A 186 9.03 -3.06 -19.66
N ARG A 187 8.44 -3.15 -20.85
CA ARG A 187 8.11 -1.99 -21.70
C ARG A 187 7.21 -0.99 -20.94
N TRP A 188 6.15 -1.48 -20.31
CA TRP A 188 5.22 -0.64 -19.55
C TRP A 188 5.93 0.07 -18.39
N PHE A 189 6.70 -0.66 -17.59
CA PHE A 189 7.43 -0.10 -16.46
C PHE A 189 8.43 0.96 -16.92
N ASP A 190 9.21 0.70 -17.98
CA ASP A 190 10.15 1.66 -18.56
C ASP A 190 9.44 2.91 -19.10
N THR A 191 8.28 2.73 -19.73
CA THR A 191 7.46 3.84 -20.22
C THR A 191 6.98 4.72 -19.07
N VAL A 192 6.43 4.14 -18.00
CA VAL A 192 5.89 4.90 -16.87
C VAL A 192 7.01 5.56 -16.07
N ARG A 193 8.07 4.83 -15.73
CA ARG A 193 9.19 5.39 -14.93
C ARG A 193 9.94 6.53 -15.62
N SER A 194 9.89 6.58 -16.96
CA SER A 194 10.53 7.63 -17.75
C SER A 194 9.70 8.91 -17.85
N GLN A 195 8.41 8.86 -17.46
CA GLN A 195 7.57 10.07 -17.48
C GLN A 195 7.99 11.06 -16.40
N PRO A 196 8.07 12.36 -16.71
CA PRO A 196 8.45 13.40 -15.72
C PRO A 196 7.61 13.34 -14.44
N ILE A 197 6.28 13.15 -14.56
CA ILE A 197 5.37 13.00 -13.42
C ILE A 197 5.80 11.91 -12.43
N PHE A 198 6.46 10.85 -12.90
CA PHE A 198 6.94 9.75 -12.05
C PHE A 198 8.42 9.92 -11.69
N SER A 199 9.29 10.18 -12.67
CA SER A 199 10.75 10.18 -12.50
C SER A 199 11.27 11.27 -11.56
N GLU A 200 10.53 12.35 -11.39
CA GLU A 200 10.90 13.47 -10.52
C GLU A 200 10.65 13.22 -9.02
N VAL A 201 9.87 12.19 -8.68
CA VAL A 201 9.48 11.87 -7.29
C VAL A 201 9.77 10.43 -6.88
N ALA A 202 9.93 9.53 -7.85
CA ALA A 202 10.18 8.12 -7.60
C ALA A 202 11.67 7.85 -7.33
N GLU A 203 11.94 6.81 -6.57
CA GLU A 203 13.28 6.28 -6.41
C GLU A 203 13.84 5.85 -7.77
N LYS A 204 15.05 6.29 -8.09
CA LYS A 204 15.75 5.83 -9.28
C LYS A 204 16.22 4.40 -9.08
N VAL A 205 15.83 3.51 -9.97
CA VAL A 205 16.20 2.11 -9.95
C VAL A 205 17.00 1.78 -11.19
N GLU A 206 18.20 1.25 -10.98
CA GLU A 206 18.99 0.62 -12.03
C GLU A 206 18.47 -0.80 -12.25
N LEU A 207 18.24 -1.16 -13.53
CA LEU A 207 17.74 -2.49 -13.88
C LEU A 207 18.83 -3.54 -13.65
N LEU A 208 18.49 -4.57 -12.91
CA LEU A 208 19.42 -5.65 -12.58
C LEU A 208 19.85 -6.46 -13.81
N GLU A 209 21.14 -6.73 -13.94
CA GLU A 209 21.64 -7.74 -14.86
C GLU A 209 21.42 -9.16 -14.31
N THR A 210 21.66 -9.33 -12.99
CA THR A 210 21.44 -10.59 -12.26
C THR A 210 20.90 -10.33 -10.88
N VAL A 211 20.07 -11.23 -10.37
CA VAL A 211 19.55 -11.16 -9.00
C VAL A 211 20.68 -11.28 -7.99
N THR A 212 20.80 -10.29 -7.09
CA THR A 212 21.81 -10.27 -6.03
C THR A 212 21.27 -10.71 -4.67
N LEU A 213 19.96 -10.53 -4.45
CA LEU A 213 19.27 -10.84 -3.19
C LEU A 213 18.74 -12.29 -3.21
N THR A 214 19.65 -13.27 -3.13
CA THR A 214 19.32 -14.70 -3.27
C THR A 214 19.30 -15.47 -1.95
N ASN A 215 20.04 -14.99 -0.95
CA ASN A 215 20.25 -15.70 0.31
C ASN A 215 19.85 -14.85 1.51
N PRO A 216 19.28 -15.44 2.57
CA PRO A 216 19.05 -14.70 3.81
C PRO A 216 20.38 -14.26 4.43
N PRO A 217 20.39 -13.16 5.20
CA PRO A 217 21.58 -12.72 5.90
C PRO A 217 22.07 -13.81 6.88
N LYS A 218 23.38 -13.94 7.03
CA LYS A 218 23.96 -14.90 7.98
C LYS A 218 23.43 -14.62 9.38
N LYS A 219 23.24 -15.69 10.19
CA LYS A 219 22.68 -15.58 11.57
C LYS A 219 23.38 -14.57 12.48
N ALA A 220 24.64 -14.20 12.18
CA ALA A 220 25.39 -13.18 12.92
C ALA A 220 24.82 -11.76 12.77
N ASP A 221 24.13 -11.49 11.65
CA ASP A 221 23.61 -10.17 11.30
C ASP A 221 22.12 -9.99 11.70
N GLN A 222 21.52 -11.04 12.27
CA GLN A 222 20.14 -10.92 12.74
C GLN A 222 20.16 -10.28 14.15
N PRO A 223 19.37 -9.21 14.41
CA PRO A 223 19.27 -8.63 15.73
C PRO A 223 18.80 -9.72 16.71
N LYS A 224 19.59 -10.00 17.73
CA LYS A 224 19.23 -10.91 18.82
C LYS A 224 17.92 -10.40 19.43
N LYS A 225 16.82 -11.15 19.28
CA LYS A 225 15.66 -10.94 20.14
C LYS A 225 16.13 -11.15 21.56
N GLU A 226 16.13 -10.10 22.38
CA GLU A 226 16.31 -10.21 23.81
C GLU A 226 15.30 -11.24 24.32
N ALA A 227 15.82 -12.33 24.84
CA ALA A 227 15.04 -13.34 25.54
C ALA A 227 14.40 -12.66 26.76
N LYS A 228 13.11 -12.33 26.69
CA LYS A 228 12.33 -11.99 27.86
C LYS A 228 12.44 -13.18 28.80
N LYS A 229 13.20 -12.98 29.93
CA LYS A 229 13.22 -13.91 31.05
C LYS A 229 11.77 -14.17 31.44
N GLU A 230 11.38 -15.44 31.39
CA GLU A 230 10.10 -15.89 31.92
C GLU A 230 10.00 -15.49 33.42
N ALA A 231 9.16 -14.50 33.67
CA ALA A 231 8.68 -14.26 35.02
C ALA A 231 7.78 -15.45 35.40
N LYS A 232 8.12 -16.12 36.50
CA LYS A 232 7.35 -17.21 37.11
C LYS A 232 5.87 -16.86 37.12
N LYS A 233 5.04 -17.67 36.46
CA LYS A 233 3.58 -17.58 36.52
C LYS A 233 3.11 -17.83 37.96
N GLU A 234 2.57 -16.79 38.59
CA GLU A 234 1.65 -16.95 39.71
C GLU A 234 0.35 -17.61 39.21
N PRO A 235 -0.30 -18.47 40.00
CA PRO A 235 -1.50 -19.16 39.58
C PRO A 235 -2.66 -18.16 39.37
N ARG A 236 -3.17 -18.11 38.14
CA ARG A 236 -4.33 -17.29 37.78
C ARG A 236 -5.54 -17.67 38.64
N ARG A 237 -6.04 -16.77 39.46
CA ARG A 237 -7.37 -16.84 40.06
C ARG A 237 -8.40 -16.80 38.93
N ARG A 238 -9.38 -17.74 38.97
CA ARG A 238 -10.52 -17.77 38.03
C ARG A 238 -11.27 -16.43 38.07
N PRO A 239 -11.60 -15.86 36.94
CA PRO A 239 -12.48 -14.68 36.93
C PRO A 239 -13.89 -15.08 37.37
N LEU A 240 -14.47 -14.24 38.22
CA LEU A 240 -15.89 -14.32 38.60
C LEU A 240 -16.78 -14.13 37.35
N PRO A 241 -17.92 -14.85 37.27
CA PRO A 241 -18.84 -14.68 36.15
C PRO A 241 -19.43 -13.27 36.14
N LEU A 242 -19.50 -12.66 34.94
CA LEU A 242 -20.16 -11.38 34.70
C LEU A 242 -21.65 -11.47 35.03
N PRO A 243 -22.27 -10.43 35.64
CA PRO A 243 -23.71 -10.39 35.84
C PRO A 243 -24.44 -10.36 34.51
N LEU A 244 -25.54 -11.13 34.43
CA LEU A 244 -26.44 -11.18 33.28
C LEU A 244 -27.04 -9.78 33.01
N PRO A 245 -27.28 -9.40 31.74
CA PRO A 245 -27.95 -8.15 31.42
C PRO A 245 -29.40 -8.19 31.90
N LEU A 246 -29.81 -7.11 32.59
CA LEU A 246 -31.18 -6.88 33.02
C LEU A 246 -32.11 -6.83 31.78
N ARG A 247 -33.18 -7.58 31.81
CA ARG A 247 -34.29 -7.50 30.83
C ARG A 247 -34.82 -6.05 30.80
N PRO A 248 -35.13 -5.51 29.62
CA PRO A 248 -35.88 -4.26 29.51
C PRO A 248 -37.28 -4.43 30.15
N ALA A 249 -37.71 -3.46 30.93
CA ALA A 249 -39.07 -3.42 31.48
C ALA A 249 -40.08 -3.28 30.32
N GLU A 250 -41.13 -4.08 30.38
CA GLU A 250 -42.31 -3.96 29.50
C GLU A 250 -42.95 -2.59 29.68
N ALA A 251 -43.19 -1.89 28.58
CA ALA A 251 -44.00 -0.70 28.53
C ALA A 251 -45.49 -1.04 28.76
N PRO A 252 -46.26 -0.21 29.48
CA PRO A 252 -47.67 -0.46 29.68
C PRO A 252 -48.45 -0.25 28.38
N ALA A 253 -49.42 -1.14 28.17
CA ALA A 253 -50.34 -1.13 27.03
C ALA A 253 -51.14 0.18 27.02
N ALA A 254 -51.18 0.85 25.85
CA ALA A 254 -52.04 1.97 25.59
C ALA A 254 -53.49 1.48 25.34
N ASP A 255 -54.47 2.05 26.05
CA ASP A 255 -55.88 1.91 25.87
C ASP A 255 -56.32 2.31 24.45
N GLU A 256 -57.10 1.44 23.81
CA GLU A 256 -57.88 1.73 22.60
C GLU A 256 -59.07 2.65 22.96
N PRO A 257 -59.35 3.74 22.23
CA PRO A 257 -60.64 4.40 22.32
C PRO A 257 -61.63 3.79 21.38
N ALA A 258 -62.80 3.41 21.93
CA ALA A 258 -63.97 2.96 21.21
C ALA A 258 -64.51 4.05 20.27
N ALA A 259 -64.86 3.59 19.04
CA ALA A 259 -65.60 4.37 18.07
C ALA A 259 -67.13 4.42 18.39
N PRO A 260 -67.81 5.50 17.95
CA PRO A 260 -69.20 5.37 17.51
C PRO A 260 -69.32 5.13 16.00
#